data_2595652064673540cef23ca4c201086c
#
_entry.id   2595652064673540cef23ca4c201086c
#
_cell.length_a   1.000
_cell.length_b   1.000
_cell.length_c   1.000
_cell.angle_alpha   90.00
_cell.angle_beta   90.00
_cell.angle_gamma   90.00
#
_symmetry.space_group_name_H-M   'P 1'
#
loop_
_entity.id
_entity.type
_entity.pdbx_description
1 polymer ?
#
loop_
_entity_poly.entity_id
_entity_poly.type
_entity_poly.pdbx_seq_one_letter_code
_entity_poly.pdbx_strand_id
1 'polypeptide(L)'
;WIEDGFPEKGQVLQEIFPHTGKARLIGLTGSPGAGKSSLVDALITYLRSQQISVGVIAVDPTSPFTGGALLGDRIRMQHHAPDRGVFIRSMGTRGNLGGLSRNTKEAVRVLDAYGCEVIIVETVGVGQSELDIMKIVDTVAVVLNPGSGDTVQAFKAGIMEIADLFVINKADLP
;
A
#
# COMPACT_ATOMS: atom_id res chain seq x y z
N TRP A 1 0.82 -5.59 -17.81
CA TRP A 1 -0.17 -4.99 -18.72
C TRP A 1 -0.67 -3.65 -18.20
N ILE A 2 -1.31 -3.60 -17.03
CA ILE A 2 -1.84 -2.33 -16.46
C ILE A 2 -0.73 -1.34 -16.18
N GLU A 3 0.37 -1.79 -15.58
CA GLU A 3 1.54 -0.96 -15.28
C GLU A 3 2.28 -0.48 -16.53
N ASP A 4 2.26 -1.25 -17.59
CA ASP A 4 3.03 -0.99 -18.81
C ASP A 4 2.23 -0.21 -19.88
N GLY A 5 0.94 0.08 -19.59
CA GLY A 5 0.12 0.93 -20.42
C GLY A 5 -0.27 0.31 -21.79
N PHE A 6 -0.46 -1.01 -21.82
CA PHE A 6 -0.91 -1.69 -23.03
C PHE A 6 -2.22 -1.08 -23.59
N PRO A 7 -2.41 -1.05 -24.90
CA PRO A 7 -3.60 -0.44 -25.54
C PRO A 7 -4.93 -1.00 -25.02
N GLU A 8 -4.98 -2.32 -24.73
CA GLU A 8 -6.16 -3.03 -24.26
C GLU A 8 -6.52 -2.74 -22.79
N LYS A 9 -5.66 -2.05 -22.07
CA LYS A 9 -5.87 -1.69 -20.66
C LYS A 9 -7.21 -1.02 -20.42
N GLY A 10 -7.62 -0.10 -21.29
CA GLY A 10 -8.90 0.61 -21.18
C GLY A 10 -10.09 -0.33 -21.24
N GLN A 11 -10.07 -1.29 -22.16
CA GLN A 11 -11.12 -2.28 -22.33
C GLN A 11 -11.21 -3.19 -21.10
N VAL A 12 -10.08 -3.73 -20.63
CA VAL A 12 -10.04 -4.59 -19.43
C VAL A 12 -10.61 -3.85 -18.21
N LEU A 13 -10.23 -2.59 -18.00
CA LEU A 13 -10.74 -1.80 -16.90
C LEU A 13 -12.25 -1.53 -16.99
N GLN A 14 -12.80 -1.38 -18.20
CA GLN A 14 -14.25 -1.25 -18.40
C GLN A 14 -14.97 -2.57 -18.09
N GLU A 15 -14.44 -3.69 -18.54
CA GLU A 15 -15.02 -5.02 -18.32
C GLU A 15 -15.06 -5.40 -16.82
N ILE A 16 -14.01 -5.09 -16.07
CA ILE A 16 -13.96 -5.41 -14.63
C ILE A 16 -14.72 -4.42 -13.76
N PHE A 17 -15.01 -3.20 -14.24
CA PHE A 17 -15.63 -2.14 -13.46
C PHE A 17 -16.93 -2.56 -12.72
N PRO A 18 -17.86 -3.31 -13.31
CA PRO A 18 -19.07 -3.77 -12.62
C PRO A 18 -18.80 -4.71 -11.43
N HIS A 19 -17.59 -5.24 -11.32
CA HIS A 19 -17.19 -6.18 -10.29
C HIS A 19 -16.40 -5.53 -9.16
N THR A 20 -16.15 -4.21 -9.25
CA THR A 20 -15.41 -3.42 -8.25
C THR A 20 -16.34 -2.78 -7.20
N GLY A 21 -15.76 -2.17 -6.16
CA GLY A 21 -16.47 -1.45 -5.09
C GLY A 21 -16.93 -2.34 -3.93
N LYS A 22 -16.32 -3.51 -3.77
CA LYS A 22 -16.66 -4.47 -2.70
C LYS A 22 -15.57 -4.60 -1.64
N ALA A 23 -14.30 -4.43 -2.05
CA ALA A 23 -13.16 -4.52 -1.15
C ALA A 23 -13.13 -3.33 -0.18
N ARG A 24 -12.65 -3.58 1.04
CA ARG A 24 -12.26 -2.52 1.99
C ARG A 24 -10.83 -2.11 1.71
N LEU A 25 -10.61 -0.81 1.46
CA LEU A 25 -9.30 -0.27 1.09
C LEU A 25 -8.66 0.39 2.29
N ILE A 26 -7.50 -0.12 2.71
CA ILE A 26 -6.73 0.38 3.86
C ILE A 26 -5.40 0.92 3.36
N GLY A 27 -5.11 2.18 3.66
CA GLY A 27 -3.84 2.81 3.38
C GLY A 27 -2.94 2.82 4.61
N LEU A 28 -1.70 2.37 4.46
CA LEU A 28 -0.67 2.44 5.49
C LEU A 28 0.43 3.39 5.05
N THR A 29 0.61 4.47 5.81
CA THR A 29 1.66 5.47 5.60
C THR A 29 2.39 5.77 6.90
N GLY A 30 3.43 6.58 6.84
CA GLY A 30 4.28 6.94 7.99
C GLY A 30 5.75 6.83 7.63
N SER A 31 6.62 7.28 8.53
CA SER A 31 8.06 7.40 8.31
C SER A 31 8.74 6.09 7.88
N PRO A 32 9.83 6.16 7.11
CA PRO A 32 10.66 5.00 6.86
C PRO A 32 11.14 4.37 8.17
N GLY A 33 11.10 3.05 8.25
CA GLY A 33 11.51 2.35 9.47
C GLY A 33 10.48 2.34 10.62
N ALA A 34 9.31 2.96 10.47
CA ALA A 34 8.25 2.91 11.48
C ALA A 34 7.64 1.51 11.67
N GLY A 35 7.91 0.57 10.75
CA GLY A 35 7.47 -0.82 10.85
C GLY A 35 6.17 -1.11 10.09
N LYS A 36 5.84 -0.31 9.08
CA LYS A 36 4.65 -0.49 8.23
C LYS A 36 4.56 -1.89 7.64
N SER A 37 5.61 -2.35 6.98
CA SER A 37 5.62 -3.70 6.34
C SER A 37 5.47 -4.83 7.35
N SER A 38 6.00 -4.68 8.57
CA SER A 38 5.80 -5.65 9.66
C SER A 38 4.34 -5.65 10.16
N LEU A 39 3.72 -4.47 10.18
CA LEU A 39 2.29 -4.36 10.51
C LEU A 39 1.43 -4.97 9.41
N VAL A 40 1.75 -4.74 8.13
CA VAL A 40 1.08 -5.38 6.99
C VAL A 40 1.15 -6.89 7.10
N ASP A 41 2.33 -7.43 7.39
CA ASP A 41 2.55 -8.86 7.56
C ASP A 41 1.69 -9.48 8.69
N ALA A 42 1.63 -8.81 9.83
CA ALA A 42 0.77 -9.21 10.94
C ALA A 42 -0.72 -9.12 10.59
N LEU A 43 -1.13 -8.07 9.86
CA LEU A 43 -2.51 -7.89 9.40
C LEU A 43 -2.91 -8.99 8.40
N ILE A 44 -2.04 -9.34 7.44
CA ILE A 44 -2.30 -10.47 6.54
C ILE A 44 -2.54 -11.74 7.34
N THR A 45 -1.63 -12.07 8.27
CA THR A 45 -1.75 -13.26 9.12
C THR A 45 -3.08 -13.28 9.88
N TYR A 46 -3.46 -12.16 10.48
CA TYR A 46 -4.71 -12.03 11.23
C TYR A 46 -5.94 -12.19 10.31
N LEU A 47 -6.00 -11.48 9.20
CA LEU A 47 -7.11 -11.53 8.27
C LEU A 47 -7.26 -12.93 7.65
N ARG A 48 -6.16 -13.58 7.32
CA ARG A 48 -6.17 -14.96 6.82
C ARG A 48 -6.65 -15.96 7.86
N SER A 49 -6.37 -15.75 9.13
CA SER A 49 -6.95 -16.58 10.21
C SER A 49 -8.48 -16.48 10.27
N GLN A 50 -9.05 -15.39 9.77
CA GLN A 50 -10.50 -15.18 9.63
C GLN A 50 -11.02 -15.58 8.24
N GLN A 51 -10.18 -16.23 7.41
CA GLN A 51 -10.48 -16.63 6.03
C GLN A 51 -10.76 -15.48 5.05
N ILE A 52 -10.43 -14.25 5.42
CA ILE A 52 -10.58 -13.04 4.60
C ILE A 52 -9.46 -13.01 3.55
N SER A 53 -9.82 -12.81 2.28
CA SER A 53 -8.87 -12.67 1.17
C SER A 53 -8.23 -11.27 1.16
N VAL A 54 -6.89 -11.23 0.97
CA VAL A 54 -6.10 -9.99 1.13
C VAL A 54 -5.27 -9.70 -0.11
N GLY A 55 -5.43 -8.49 -0.65
CA GLY A 55 -4.53 -7.91 -1.64
C GLY A 55 -3.57 -6.91 -0.99
N VAL A 56 -2.30 -6.92 -1.35
CA VAL A 56 -1.32 -5.91 -0.89
C VAL A 56 -0.65 -5.26 -2.09
N ILE A 57 -0.66 -3.94 -2.11
CA ILE A 57 0.10 -3.12 -3.04
C ILE A 57 1.11 -2.31 -2.25
N ALA A 58 2.38 -2.69 -2.34
CA ALA A 58 3.49 -1.93 -1.77
C ALA A 58 4.03 -0.96 -2.84
N VAL A 59 3.90 0.34 -2.56
CA VAL A 59 4.36 1.39 -3.50
C VAL A 59 5.73 1.88 -3.07
N ASP A 60 6.74 1.46 -3.80
CA ASP A 60 8.14 1.81 -3.54
C ASP A 60 8.62 2.95 -4.44
N PRO A 61 9.62 3.75 -3.99
CA PRO A 61 10.33 4.64 -4.91
C PRO A 61 10.97 3.81 -6.02
N THR A 62 10.87 4.30 -7.24
CA THR A 62 11.53 3.65 -8.36
C THR A 62 13.06 3.73 -8.17
N SER A 63 13.74 2.59 -8.26
CA SER A 63 15.20 2.56 -8.26
C SER A 63 15.73 3.36 -9.47
N PRO A 64 16.61 4.35 -9.26
CA PRO A 64 17.20 5.11 -10.36
C PRO A 64 18.09 4.25 -11.26
N PHE A 65 18.53 3.08 -10.79
CA PHE A 65 19.42 2.18 -11.53
C PHE A 65 18.68 1.09 -12.31
N THR A 66 17.59 0.55 -11.79
CA THR A 66 16.89 -0.59 -12.38
C THR A 66 15.53 -0.24 -12.97
N GLY A 67 15.00 0.95 -12.67
CA GLY A 67 13.65 1.37 -13.05
C GLY A 67 12.51 0.56 -12.41
N GLY A 68 12.84 -0.38 -11.51
CA GLY A 68 11.90 -1.22 -10.79
C GLY A 68 11.72 -0.83 -9.32
N ALA A 69 10.73 -1.39 -8.65
CA ALA A 69 10.54 -1.25 -7.22
C ALA A 69 11.69 -1.90 -6.44
N LEU A 70 12.09 -1.28 -5.34
CA LEU A 70 13.09 -1.86 -4.43
C LEU A 70 12.47 -3.08 -3.74
N LEU A 71 13.05 -4.27 -3.95
CA LEU A 71 12.50 -5.58 -3.57
C LEU A 71 12.47 -5.87 -2.06
N GLY A 72 12.88 -4.94 -1.20
CA GLY A 72 13.08 -5.19 0.23
C GLY A 72 11.83 -5.70 0.97
N ASP A 73 10.65 -5.17 0.64
CA ASP A 73 9.41 -5.53 1.33
C ASP A 73 8.82 -6.86 0.85
N ARG A 74 9.10 -7.23 -0.39
CA ARG A 74 8.68 -8.50 -0.97
C ARG A 74 9.31 -9.71 -0.26
N ILE A 75 10.56 -9.56 0.19
CA ILE A 75 11.29 -10.63 0.88
C ILE A 75 10.65 -10.93 2.24
N ARG A 76 10.16 -9.92 2.95
CA ARG A 76 9.55 -10.07 4.28
C ARG A 76 8.21 -10.80 4.25
N MET A 77 7.44 -10.64 3.17
CA MET A 77 6.09 -11.21 3.03
C MET A 77 6.07 -12.49 2.18
N GLN A 78 7.25 -13.04 1.80
CA GLN A 78 7.35 -14.23 0.93
C GLN A 78 6.69 -15.48 1.51
N HIS A 79 6.60 -15.58 2.84
CA HIS A 79 5.97 -16.72 3.48
C HIS A 79 4.44 -16.79 3.24
N HIS A 80 3.81 -15.69 2.83
CA HIS A 80 2.41 -15.70 2.41
C HIS A 80 2.21 -16.13 0.95
N ALA A 81 3.27 -16.23 0.14
CA ALA A 81 3.17 -16.55 -1.28
C ALA A 81 2.45 -17.90 -1.61
N PRO A 82 2.52 -18.95 -0.75
CA PRO A 82 1.76 -20.18 -0.97
C PRO A 82 0.26 -20.05 -0.71
N ASP A 83 -0.19 -19.01 0.02
CA ASP A 83 -1.60 -18.84 0.35
C ASP A 83 -2.37 -18.23 -0.85
N ARG A 84 -3.30 -19.00 -1.41
CA ARG A 84 -4.15 -18.55 -2.54
C ARG A 84 -5.07 -17.39 -2.19
N GLY A 85 -5.32 -17.13 -0.91
CA GLY A 85 -6.10 -15.99 -0.43
C GLY A 85 -5.28 -14.72 -0.25
N VAL A 86 -3.98 -14.72 -0.64
CA VAL A 86 -3.10 -13.58 -0.51
C VAL A 86 -2.50 -13.21 -1.86
N PHE A 87 -2.58 -11.94 -2.23
CA PHE A 87 -1.92 -11.39 -3.41
C PHE A 87 -1.04 -10.21 -2.99
N ILE A 88 0.26 -10.25 -3.32
CA ILE A 88 1.22 -9.19 -2.98
C ILE A 88 1.90 -8.68 -4.24
N ARG A 89 1.87 -7.37 -4.44
CA ARG A 89 2.52 -6.71 -5.58
C ARG A 89 3.27 -5.46 -5.13
N SER A 90 4.57 -5.39 -5.45
CA SER A 90 5.34 -4.15 -5.35
C SER A 90 5.23 -3.37 -6.65
N MET A 91 4.98 -2.07 -6.55
CA MET A 91 4.86 -1.15 -7.68
C MET A 91 5.83 0.02 -7.50
N GLY A 92 6.55 0.36 -8.57
CA GLY A 92 7.41 1.55 -8.60
C GLY A 92 6.63 2.82 -8.93
N THR A 93 7.06 3.96 -8.40
CA THR A 93 6.46 5.28 -8.69
C THR A 93 6.74 5.78 -10.12
N ARG A 94 7.64 5.13 -10.86
CA ARG A 94 8.01 5.36 -12.29
C ARG A 94 8.03 6.84 -12.71
N GLY A 95 8.83 7.66 -12.00
CA GLY A 95 9.10 9.04 -12.41
C GLY A 95 8.00 10.07 -12.12
N ASN A 96 6.87 9.67 -11.54
CA ASN A 96 5.95 10.62 -10.93
C ASN A 96 6.56 11.11 -9.63
N LEU A 97 7.22 12.27 -9.68
CA LEU A 97 7.72 12.97 -8.52
C LEU A 97 6.54 13.22 -7.56
N GLY A 98 6.36 12.30 -6.63
CA GLY A 98 5.56 12.53 -5.45
C GLY A 98 4.10 12.08 -5.47
N GLY A 99 3.66 11.13 -6.28
CA GLY A 99 2.27 10.68 -6.21
C GLY A 99 2.11 9.17 -6.32
N LEU A 100 1.04 8.64 -5.71
CA LEU A 100 0.54 7.32 -6.03
C LEU A 100 0.09 7.34 -7.49
N SER A 101 0.74 6.54 -8.32
CA SER A 101 0.52 6.56 -9.75
C SER A 101 -0.93 6.19 -10.09
N ARG A 102 -1.42 6.67 -11.24
CA ARG A 102 -2.69 6.22 -11.82
C ARG A 102 -2.77 4.69 -11.86
N ASN A 103 -1.64 4.05 -12.12
CA ASN A 103 -1.51 2.60 -12.18
C ASN A 103 -1.82 1.92 -10.82
N THR A 104 -1.54 2.58 -9.68
CA THR A 104 -1.89 2.05 -8.35
C THR A 104 -3.41 1.97 -8.18
N LYS A 105 -4.16 3.01 -8.57
CA LYS A 105 -5.63 2.97 -8.56
C LYS A 105 -6.20 1.86 -9.43
N GLU A 106 -5.61 1.68 -10.59
CA GLU A 106 -6.03 0.64 -11.54
C GLU A 106 -5.70 -0.76 -11.02
N ALA A 107 -4.55 -0.94 -10.37
CA ALA A 107 -4.19 -2.20 -9.73
C ALA A 107 -5.13 -2.54 -8.56
N VAL A 108 -5.50 -1.56 -7.74
CA VAL A 108 -6.51 -1.72 -6.67
C VAL A 108 -7.83 -2.23 -7.27
N ARG A 109 -8.32 -1.63 -8.38
CA ARG A 109 -9.55 -2.09 -9.05
C ARG A 109 -9.47 -3.52 -9.54
N VAL A 110 -8.30 -3.94 -10.04
CA VAL A 110 -8.11 -5.34 -10.48
C VAL A 110 -8.19 -6.30 -9.31
N LEU A 111 -7.56 -5.97 -8.17
CA LEU A 111 -7.63 -6.81 -6.98
C LEU A 111 -9.04 -6.89 -6.39
N ASP A 112 -9.77 -5.77 -6.42
CA ASP A 112 -11.16 -5.71 -5.98
C ASP A 112 -12.05 -6.59 -6.89
N ALA A 113 -11.93 -6.44 -8.21
CA ALA A 113 -12.67 -7.27 -9.17
C ALA A 113 -12.26 -8.76 -9.11
N TYR A 114 -11.01 -9.05 -8.75
CA TYR A 114 -10.51 -10.42 -8.52
C TYR A 114 -11.16 -11.06 -7.29
N GLY A 115 -11.70 -10.26 -6.36
CA GLY A 115 -12.41 -10.74 -5.19
C GLY A 115 -11.60 -10.67 -3.89
N CYS A 116 -10.56 -9.83 -3.82
CA CYS A 116 -9.95 -9.50 -2.54
C CYS A 116 -10.95 -8.74 -1.67
N GLU A 117 -11.20 -9.22 -0.45
CA GLU A 117 -12.14 -8.58 0.49
C GLU A 117 -11.50 -7.38 1.22
N VAL A 118 -10.18 -7.44 1.43
CA VAL A 118 -9.39 -6.34 1.99
C VAL A 118 -8.21 -6.08 1.07
N ILE A 119 -7.98 -4.82 0.74
CA ILE A 119 -6.81 -4.40 -0.04
C ILE A 119 -6.02 -3.39 0.77
N ILE A 120 -4.76 -3.70 1.03
CA ILE A 120 -3.83 -2.85 1.77
C ILE A 120 -2.91 -2.15 0.76
N VAL A 121 -2.85 -0.82 0.81
CA VAL A 121 -1.90 -0.01 0.05
C VAL A 121 -0.87 0.54 1.02
N GLU A 122 0.38 0.11 0.89
CA GLU A 122 1.49 0.58 1.71
C GLU A 122 2.34 1.58 0.93
N THR A 123 2.68 2.72 1.54
CA THR A 123 3.61 3.71 0.98
C THR A 123 4.97 3.66 1.68
N VAL A 124 6.01 4.14 1.01
CA VAL A 124 7.39 4.11 1.55
C VAL A 124 7.62 5.12 2.66
N GLY A 125 6.72 6.09 2.83
CA GLY A 125 6.85 7.09 3.88
C GLY A 125 7.74 8.29 3.52
N VAL A 126 7.84 8.63 2.23
CA VAL A 126 8.57 9.82 1.75
C VAL A 126 7.79 10.54 0.65
N GLY A 127 7.45 11.80 0.88
CA GLY A 127 6.96 12.72 -0.13
C GLY A 127 5.45 12.67 -0.39
N GLN A 128 5.05 13.11 -1.57
CA GLN A 128 3.65 13.38 -1.95
C GLN A 128 2.77 12.13 -2.02
N SER A 129 3.38 10.94 -2.16
CA SER A 129 2.66 9.65 -2.16
C SER A 129 1.89 9.39 -0.86
N GLU A 130 2.38 9.96 0.25
CA GLU A 130 1.73 9.85 1.55
C GLU A 130 0.39 10.57 1.59
N LEU A 131 0.29 11.75 0.95
CA LEU A 131 -0.95 12.52 0.88
C LEU A 131 -1.90 11.95 -0.18
N ASP A 132 -1.37 11.40 -1.26
CA ASP A 132 -2.20 10.86 -2.34
C ASP A 132 -2.90 9.54 -1.97
N ILE A 133 -2.47 8.86 -0.92
CA ILE A 133 -3.08 7.61 -0.46
C ILE A 133 -4.55 7.81 -0.10
N MET A 134 -4.91 8.94 0.52
CA MET A 134 -6.30 9.29 0.87
C MET A 134 -7.25 9.33 -0.33
N LYS A 135 -6.73 9.51 -1.56
CA LYS A 135 -7.53 9.53 -2.79
C LYS A 135 -7.85 8.15 -3.33
N ILE A 136 -7.30 7.09 -2.72
CA ILE A 136 -7.34 5.73 -3.22
C ILE A 136 -8.02 4.79 -2.24
N VAL A 137 -7.90 5.05 -0.94
CA VAL A 137 -8.33 4.14 0.13
C VAL A 137 -9.50 4.70 0.93
N ASP A 138 -10.21 3.82 1.64
CA ASP A 138 -11.34 4.19 2.50
C ASP A 138 -10.87 4.62 3.88
N THR A 139 -9.75 4.09 4.36
CA THR A 139 -9.19 4.34 5.70
C THR A 139 -7.68 4.52 5.61
N VAL A 140 -7.18 5.60 6.17
CA VAL A 140 -5.74 5.90 6.26
C VAL A 140 -5.24 5.68 7.68
N ALA A 141 -4.30 4.74 7.85
CA ALA A 141 -3.56 4.52 9.08
C ALA A 141 -2.14 5.09 8.97
N VAL A 142 -1.81 6.00 9.89
CA VAL A 142 -0.45 6.57 10.00
C VAL A 142 0.30 5.84 11.08
N VAL A 143 1.40 5.18 10.68
CA VAL A 143 2.26 4.44 11.61
C VAL A 143 3.38 5.34 12.11
N LEU A 144 3.43 5.52 13.41
CA LEU A 144 4.40 6.35 14.12
C LEU A 144 5.31 5.49 15.00
N ASN A 145 6.53 5.97 15.23
CA ASN A 145 7.49 5.34 16.12
C ASN A 145 7.83 6.30 17.28
N PRO A 146 7.69 5.89 18.54
CA PRO A 146 8.11 6.70 19.70
C PRO A 146 9.60 7.05 19.61
N GLY A 147 9.96 8.29 19.92
CA GLY A 147 11.37 8.73 20.07
C GLY A 147 12.13 9.05 18.77
N SER A 148 11.57 8.86 17.59
CA SER A 148 12.30 9.06 16.33
C SER A 148 12.21 10.47 15.72
N GLY A 149 11.53 11.42 16.38
CA GLY A 149 11.24 12.74 15.77
C GLY A 149 10.25 12.68 14.59
N ASP A 150 9.75 11.51 14.29
CA ASP A 150 8.79 11.23 13.20
C ASP A 150 7.53 12.06 13.33
N THR A 151 7.09 12.32 14.55
CA THR A 151 5.92 13.16 14.83
C THR A 151 6.10 14.56 14.25
N VAL A 152 7.29 15.17 14.38
CA VAL A 152 7.58 16.49 13.82
C VAL A 152 7.63 16.45 12.29
N GLN A 153 8.15 15.38 11.71
CA GLN A 153 8.17 15.21 10.25
C GLN A 153 6.77 14.96 9.70
N ALA A 154 5.96 14.16 10.36
CA ALA A 154 4.56 13.92 10.01
C ALA A 154 3.72 15.22 10.06
N PHE A 155 3.91 16.05 11.06
CA PHE A 155 3.28 17.38 11.15
C PHE A 155 3.70 18.29 9.98
N LYS A 156 4.99 18.35 9.65
CA LYS A 156 5.51 19.19 8.56
C LYS A 156 5.01 18.73 7.19
N ALA A 157 4.75 17.45 7.02
CA ALA A 157 4.29 16.89 5.74
C ALA A 157 2.76 16.95 5.56
N GLY A 158 1.99 17.43 6.54
CA GLY A 158 0.51 17.42 6.49
C GLY A 158 -0.12 16.02 6.61
N ILE A 159 0.69 15.02 6.95
CA ILE A 159 0.24 13.61 7.04
C ILE A 159 -0.76 13.42 8.18
N MET A 160 -0.63 14.23 9.24
CA MET A 160 -1.55 14.18 10.38
C MET A 160 -3.00 14.56 10.00
N GLU A 161 -3.18 15.37 8.96
CA GLU A 161 -4.49 15.85 8.53
C GLU A 161 -5.27 14.80 7.72
N ILE A 162 -4.58 13.81 7.16
CA ILE A 162 -5.20 12.76 6.33
C ILE A 162 -5.47 11.46 7.09
N ALA A 163 -4.99 11.36 8.35
CA ALA A 163 -5.09 10.15 9.14
C ALA A 163 -6.50 9.96 9.71
N ASP A 164 -7.11 8.81 9.44
CA ASP A 164 -8.29 8.35 10.15
C ASP A 164 -7.92 7.71 11.50
N LEU A 165 -6.74 7.09 11.56
CA LEU A 165 -6.21 6.51 12.79
C LEU A 165 -4.67 6.57 12.85
N PHE A 166 -4.14 6.57 14.08
CA PHE A 166 -2.71 6.50 14.36
C PHE A 166 -2.37 5.16 15.00
N VAL A 167 -1.30 4.55 14.49
CA VAL A 167 -0.72 3.33 15.07
C VAL A 167 0.64 3.67 15.66
N ILE A 168 0.75 3.60 16.98
CA ILE A 168 2.03 3.75 17.67
C ILE A 168 2.70 2.38 17.69
N ASN A 169 3.65 2.19 16.79
CA ASN A 169 4.42 0.95 16.70
C ASN A 169 5.71 1.02 17.51
N LYS A 170 6.32 -0.12 17.82
CA LYS A 170 7.53 -0.21 18.66
C LYS A 170 7.37 0.47 20.03
N ALA A 171 6.20 0.38 20.64
CA ALA A 171 5.89 0.96 21.94
C ALA A 171 6.60 0.23 23.09
N ASP A 172 7.27 -0.88 22.80
CA ASP A 172 8.16 -1.64 23.69
C ASP A 172 9.58 -1.06 23.79
N LEU A 173 9.93 -0.13 22.90
CA LEU A 173 11.20 0.56 22.95
C LEU A 173 11.16 1.70 23.97
N PRO A 174 12.27 1.94 24.71
CA PRO A 174 12.38 3.02 25.69
C PRO A 174 12.32 4.40 25.05
#